data_af2a540628f02e718be2fa3cc88bdb20
#
_entry.id   af2a540628f02e718be2fa3cc88bdb20
#
_cell.length_a   1.000
_cell.length_b   1.000
_cell.length_c   1.000
_cell.angle_alpha   90.00
_cell.angle_beta   90.00
_cell.angle_gamma   90.00
#
_symmetry.space_group_name_H-M   'P 1'
#
loop_
_entity.id
_entity.type
_entity.pdbx_description
1 polymer ?
#
loop_
_entity_poly.entity_id
_entity_poly.type
_entity_poly.pdbx_seq_one_letter_code
_entity_poly.pdbx_strand_id
1 'polypeptide(L)'
;MAAINKNCPISKIAHGWEEIARPLIAFIAAGQSVMLQGMHGNAKTSVAELIGHVYGENTARYVDCPKANLVSMCGFPDMDKMRAGEQAFVPNNNSLISSDKYQVRVVVLDEISRAKKETSNELLELIEKKTIYGIPTGIKVIIATSNPDTYKGATKMDAALLDRFVACLPIPDFKEVTSDDVEKMIQINMDQDTDPDYVKNVGAELRDIVERVTKKYKELVSDPDVQARISSYVSNLVSMSKAKWNAISAEEAPYISGREASAQLWRAIIALAAYDIEVYGREPTMAYVDAARDAIKYCWIVKHGMDERFIRSVETVHRDFIFLLRSTAKGPAGKIATAYAKSMTPVAKLNFWEQHLDDITKHCDNIMITEMMSGTIGAIEEYAPVTAGQKANYEKDKLGWRARLYGISKKHKYFANTADSLEGQLICQLIAGMNANSFSLRDEPFKSALSTDVLDSSNITDLLVELTSDKVKKTRI
;
A
#
# COMPACT_ATOMS: atom_id res chain seq x y z
N MET A 1 2.95 14.18 -5.96
CA MET A 1 1.57 13.99 -5.44
C MET A 1 0.65 13.82 -6.64
N ALA A 2 -0.17 12.76 -6.67
CA ALA A 2 -1.20 12.62 -7.67
C ALA A 2 -2.17 13.80 -7.55
N ALA A 3 -2.59 14.36 -8.69
CA ALA A 3 -3.64 15.37 -8.68
C ALA A 3 -4.88 14.72 -8.02
N ILE A 4 -5.26 15.24 -6.86
CA ILE A 4 -6.46 14.81 -6.14
C ILE A 4 -7.63 15.07 -7.08
N ASN A 5 -8.34 14.03 -7.49
CA ASN A 5 -9.47 14.16 -8.38
C ASN A 5 -10.65 14.77 -7.60
N LYS A 6 -10.78 16.08 -7.66
CA LYS A 6 -11.88 16.83 -7.02
C LYS A 6 -13.27 16.44 -7.54
N ASN A 7 -13.34 15.71 -8.65
CA ASN A 7 -14.60 15.24 -9.27
C ASN A 7 -14.87 13.75 -8.99
N CYS A 8 -14.28 13.16 -7.96
CA CYS A 8 -14.58 11.80 -7.57
C CYS A 8 -16.04 11.70 -7.07
N PRO A 9 -16.84 10.70 -7.50
CA PRO A 9 -18.23 10.56 -7.04
C PRO A 9 -18.38 10.52 -5.53
N ILE A 10 -17.43 9.94 -4.80
CA ILE A 10 -17.46 9.91 -3.33
C ILE A 10 -17.42 11.32 -2.73
N SER A 11 -16.65 12.25 -3.31
CA SER A 11 -16.56 13.64 -2.82
C SER A 11 -17.86 14.43 -3.01
N LYS A 12 -18.76 13.96 -3.87
CA LYS A 12 -20.11 14.53 -4.04
C LYS A 12 -21.06 14.15 -2.88
N ILE A 13 -20.74 13.10 -2.12
CA ILE A 13 -21.54 12.61 -0.98
C ILE A 13 -20.86 12.92 0.34
N ALA A 14 -19.53 12.97 0.38
CA ALA A 14 -18.76 13.13 1.60
C ALA A 14 -17.55 14.04 1.34
N HIS A 15 -17.62 15.25 1.91
CA HIS A 15 -16.53 16.22 1.84
C HIS A 15 -15.29 15.70 2.58
N GLY A 16 -14.09 15.98 2.04
CA GLY A 16 -12.82 15.60 2.63
C GLY A 16 -12.38 14.16 2.36
N TRP A 17 -13.15 13.38 1.61
CA TRP A 17 -12.82 11.98 1.31
C TRP A 17 -11.91 11.79 0.08
N GLU A 18 -11.42 12.87 -0.51
CA GLU A 18 -10.66 12.86 -1.77
C GLU A 18 -9.41 11.97 -1.70
N GLU A 19 -8.71 11.95 -0.57
CA GLU A 19 -7.49 11.12 -0.41
C GLU A 19 -7.79 9.63 -0.30
N ILE A 20 -8.90 9.28 0.36
CA ILE A 20 -9.25 7.87 0.61
C ILE A 20 -10.20 7.30 -0.44
N ALA A 21 -10.81 8.14 -1.28
CA ALA A 21 -11.72 7.70 -2.34
C ALA A 21 -11.02 6.77 -3.33
N ARG A 22 -9.80 7.09 -3.76
CA ARG A 22 -8.98 6.25 -4.64
C ARG A 22 -8.75 4.84 -4.07
N PRO A 23 -8.14 4.68 -2.87
CA PRO A 23 -7.94 3.34 -2.33
C PRO A 23 -9.24 2.61 -2.01
N LEU A 24 -10.28 3.29 -1.58
CA LEU A 24 -11.59 2.69 -1.32
C LEU A 24 -12.19 2.09 -2.61
N ILE A 25 -12.25 2.86 -3.70
CA ILE A 25 -12.78 2.40 -4.99
C ILE A 25 -11.92 1.25 -5.53
N ALA A 26 -10.59 1.36 -5.46
CA ALA A 26 -9.68 0.32 -5.93
C ALA A 26 -9.92 -1.02 -5.22
N PHE A 27 -10.05 -1.01 -3.89
CA PHE A 27 -10.28 -2.23 -3.12
C PHE A 27 -11.67 -2.81 -3.34
N ILE A 28 -12.69 -1.97 -3.46
CA ILE A 28 -14.06 -2.40 -3.82
C ILE A 28 -14.07 -3.07 -5.19
N ALA A 29 -13.44 -2.47 -6.19
CA ALA A 29 -13.34 -3.00 -7.55
C ALA A 29 -12.61 -4.35 -7.60
N ALA A 30 -11.64 -4.55 -6.69
CA ALA A 30 -10.94 -5.83 -6.51
C ALA A 30 -11.71 -6.86 -5.64
N GLY A 31 -12.91 -6.53 -5.16
CA GLY A 31 -13.73 -7.39 -4.29
C GLY A 31 -13.13 -7.62 -2.90
N GLN A 32 -12.28 -6.72 -2.44
CA GLN A 32 -11.57 -6.82 -1.16
C GLN A 32 -12.36 -6.15 -0.03
N SER A 33 -12.30 -6.76 1.16
CA SER A 33 -12.92 -6.20 2.37
C SER A 33 -12.02 -5.13 2.97
N VAL A 34 -12.59 -3.97 3.31
CA VAL A 34 -11.87 -2.81 3.85
C VAL A 34 -12.46 -2.35 5.17
N MET A 35 -11.62 -1.76 6.01
CA MET A 35 -12.04 -1.11 7.24
C MET A 35 -11.87 0.40 7.11
N LEU A 36 -12.91 1.14 7.50
CA LEU A 36 -12.94 2.60 7.60
C LEU A 36 -12.78 2.99 9.07
N GLN A 37 -11.70 3.68 9.41
CA GLN A 37 -11.44 4.11 10.77
C GLN A 37 -11.59 5.62 10.91
N GLY A 38 -12.47 6.08 11.79
CA GLY A 38 -12.67 7.52 12.02
C GLY A 38 -13.79 7.83 12.99
N MET A 39 -13.88 9.08 13.40
CA MET A 39 -14.86 9.58 14.37
C MET A 39 -16.30 9.49 13.85
N HIS A 40 -17.27 9.59 14.75
CA HIS A 40 -18.68 9.67 14.38
C HIS A 40 -18.99 10.92 13.55
N GLY A 41 -20.02 10.85 12.71
CA GLY A 41 -20.48 12.00 11.93
C GLY A 41 -19.69 12.28 10.63
N ASN A 42 -18.70 11.44 10.28
CA ASN A 42 -17.84 11.65 9.12
C ASN A 42 -18.33 10.89 7.87
N ALA A 43 -19.64 10.89 7.63
CA ALA A 43 -20.31 10.35 6.43
C ALA A 43 -20.00 8.87 6.08
N LYS A 44 -19.52 8.06 7.05
CA LYS A 44 -19.23 6.62 6.82
C LYS A 44 -20.43 5.85 6.27
N THR A 45 -21.59 6.08 6.87
CA THR A 45 -22.85 5.42 6.49
C THR A 45 -23.28 5.86 5.09
N SER A 46 -23.24 7.17 4.80
CA SER A 46 -23.66 7.72 3.49
C SER A 46 -22.77 7.20 2.34
N VAL A 47 -21.45 7.11 2.57
CA VAL A 47 -20.53 6.52 1.59
C VAL A 47 -20.77 5.02 1.41
N ALA A 48 -21.05 4.30 2.47
CA ALA A 48 -21.39 2.88 2.40
C ALA A 48 -22.71 2.63 1.65
N GLU A 49 -23.70 3.51 1.81
CA GLU A 49 -24.95 3.50 1.07
C GLU A 49 -24.73 3.79 -0.43
N LEU A 50 -23.92 4.81 -0.75
CA LEU A 50 -23.51 5.10 -2.11
C LEU A 50 -22.88 3.87 -2.79
N ILE A 51 -21.99 3.16 -2.08
CA ILE A 51 -21.37 1.94 -2.59
C ILE A 51 -22.41 0.84 -2.82
N GLY A 52 -23.47 0.79 -2.01
CA GLY A 52 -24.60 -0.11 -2.24
C GLY A 52 -25.20 0.07 -3.64
N HIS A 53 -25.38 1.31 -4.09
CA HIS A 53 -25.93 1.62 -5.41
C HIS A 53 -25.06 1.15 -6.59
N VAL A 54 -23.75 0.91 -6.37
CA VAL A 54 -22.86 0.33 -7.41
C VAL A 54 -23.34 -1.04 -7.87
N TYR A 55 -23.89 -1.84 -6.96
CA TYR A 55 -24.30 -3.23 -7.23
C TYR A 55 -25.80 -3.42 -7.48
N GLY A 56 -26.57 -2.34 -7.47
CA GLY A 56 -28.00 -2.33 -7.70
C GLY A 56 -28.82 -1.90 -6.49
N GLU A 57 -30.10 -1.62 -6.70
CA GLU A 57 -31.02 -1.21 -5.64
C GLU A 57 -31.24 -2.37 -4.66
N ASN A 58 -31.36 -2.05 -3.37
CA ASN A 58 -31.65 -2.99 -2.30
C ASN A 58 -30.63 -4.14 -2.13
N THR A 59 -29.39 -3.99 -2.64
CA THR A 59 -28.34 -5.02 -2.51
C THR A 59 -27.41 -4.79 -1.33
N ALA A 60 -27.46 -3.64 -0.68
CA ALA A 60 -26.70 -3.34 0.52
C ALA A 60 -27.44 -3.80 1.79
N ARG A 61 -26.67 -4.29 2.77
CA ARG A 61 -27.16 -4.60 4.10
C ARG A 61 -26.30 -3.92 5.14
N TYR A 62 -26.95 -3.44 6.18
CA TYR A 62 -26.33 -2.75 7.30
C TYR A 62 -26.45 -3.61 8.57
N VAL A 63 -25.32 -3.86 9.22
CA VAL A 63 -25.23 -4.67 10.44
C VAL A 63 -24.66 -3.80 11.56
N ASP A 64 -25.49 -3.47 12.55
CA ASP A 64 -25.07 -2.87 13.82
C ASP A 64 -24.39 -3.99 14.65
N CYS A 65 -23.05 -4.08 14.58
CA CYS A 65 -22.32 -5.19 15.18
C CYS A 65 -22.50 -5.36 16.68
N PRO A 66 -22.63 -4.31 17.50
CA PRO A 66 -23.01 -4.41 18.92
C PRO A 66 -24.31 -5.14 19.19
N LYS A 67 -25.29 -5.01 18.29
CA LYS A 67 -26.63 -5.60 18.40
C LYS A 67 -26.84 -6.87 17.56
N ALA A 68 -25.89 -7.16 16.68
CA ALA A 68 -25.98 -8.29 15.77
C ALA A 68 -26.11 -9.63 16.52
N ASN A 69 -26.94 -10.50 15.95
CA ASN A 69 -27.13 -11.86 16.41
C ASN A 69 -27.47 -12.77 15.21
N LEU A 70 -27.54 -14.06 15.44
CA LEU A 70 -27.82 -15.06 14.42
C LEU A 70 -29.06 -14.74 13.58
N VAL A 71 -30.17 -14.40 14.24
CA VAL A 71 -31.45 -14.11 13.55
C VAL A 71 -31.36 -12.87 12.69
N SER A 72 -30.67 -11.81 13.16
CA SER A 72 -30.48 -10.60 12.37
C SER A 72 -29.57 -10.80 11.15
N MET A 73 -28.61 -11.73 11.23
CA MET A 73 -27.66 -11.99 10.14
C MET A 73 -28.14 -13.05 9.15
N CYS A 74 -28.83 -14.10 9.63
CA CYS A 74 -29.18 -15.25 8.79
C CYS A 74 -30.68 -15.32 8.47
N GLY A 75 -31.54 -14.69 9.27
CA GLY A 75 -32.96 -14.88 9.23
C GLY A 75 -33.45 -15.88 10.28
N PHE A 76 -34.69 -16.31 10.17
CA PHE A 76 -35.29 -17.23 11.15
C PHE A 76 -34.88 -18.69 10.88
N PRO A 77 -34.54 -19.47 11.93
CA PRO A 77 -34.29 -20.90 11.77
C PRO A 77 -35.56 -21.64 11.28
N ASP A 78 -35.40 -22.48 10.27
CA ASP A 78 -36.45 -23.37 9.76
C ASP A 78 -36.21 -24.78 10.31
N MET A 79 -36.93 -25.14 11.32
CA MET A 79 -36.76 -26.41 12.06
C MET A 79 -37.05 -27.64 11.19
N ASP A 80 -37.97 -27.52 10.22
CA ASP A 80 -38.31 -28.64 9.34
C ASP A 80 -37.23 -28.88 8.28
N LYS A 81 -36.68 -27.83 7.73
CA LYS A 81 -35.50 -27.90 6.85
C LYS A 81 -34.25 -28.40 7.58
N MET A 82 -34.05 -27.95 8.84
CA MET A 82 -32.97 -28.48 9.67
C MET A 82 -33.08 -30.00 9.87
N ARG A 83 -34.28 -30.51 10.10
CA ARG A 83 -34.52 -31.96 10.23
C ARG A 83 -34.33 -32.71 8.93
N ALA A 84 -34.60 -32.07 7.79
CA ALA A 84 -34.37 -32.62 6.45
C ALA A 84 -32.92 -32.54 5.98
N GLY A 85 -32.01 -31.88 6.73
CA GLY A 85 -30.63 -31.66 6.32
C GLY A 85 -30.47 -30.59 5.24
N GLU A 86 -31.48 -29.76 5.02
CA GLU A 86 -31.50 -28.67 4.07
C GLU A 86 -31.01 -27.35 4.70
N GLN A 87 -30.98 -26.26 3.90
CA GLN A 87 -30.64 -24.92 4.40
C GLN A 87 -31.54 -24.53 5.58
N ALA A 88 -30.94 -24.24 6.71
CA ALA A 88 -31.60 -24.13 8.00
C ALA A 88 -32.24 -22.77 8.27
N PHE A 89 -32.12 -21.76 7.40
CA PHE A 89 -32.63 -20.41 7.66
C PHE A 89 -33.58 -19.94 6.56
N VAL A 90 -34.61 -19.21 6.97
CA VAL A 90 -35.50 -18.47 6.07
C VAL A 90 -35.02 -17.02 6.04
N PRO A 91 -34.41 -16.57 4.94
CA PRO A 91 -33.91 -15.20 4.81
C PRO A 91 -35.04 -14.18 4.88
N ASN A 92 -34.76 -13.05 5.50
CA ASN A 92 -35.62 -11.86 5.52
C ASN A 92 -34.91 -10.66 4.87
N ASN A 93 -35.57 -9.51 4.82
CA ASN A 93 -35.04 -8.30 4.18
C ASN A 93 -33.69 -7.84 4.75
N ASN A 94 -33.40 -8.18 6.01
CA ASN A 94 -32.19 -7.75 6.72
C ASN A 94 -31.11 -8.84 6.76
N SER A 95 -31.43 -10.07 6.36
CA SER A 95 -30.48 -11.16 6.40
C SER A 95 -29.35 -10.99 5.37
N LEU A 96 -28.18 -11.52 5.70
CA LEU A 96 -27.01 -11.52 4.84
C LEU A 96 -27.01 -12.69 3.85
N ILE A 97 -27.91 -13.67 4.04
CA ILE A 97 -28.09 -14.78 3.11
C ILE A 97 -28.97 -14.33 1.95
N SER A 98 -28.44 -14.45 0.75
CA SER A 98 -29.19 -14.16 -0.47
C SER A 98 -30.26 -15.23 -0.73
N SER A 99 -31.37 -14.81 -1.31
CA SER A 99 -32.45 -15.68 -1.83
C SER A 99 -32.93 -15.15 -3.17
N ASP A 100 -33.84 -15.86 -3.83
CA ASP A 100 -34.43 -15.39 -5.09
C ASP A 100 -35.08 -14.01 -4.98
N LYS A 101 -35.61 -13.71 -3.79
CA LYS A 101 -36.28 -12.43 -3.50
C LYS A 101 -35.30 -11.34 -3.06
N TYR A 102 -34.21 -11.71 -2.36
CA TYR A 102 -33.28 -10.77 -1.75
C TYR A 102 -31.85 -11.07 -2.19
N GLN A 103 -31.24 -10.14 -2.89
CA GLN A 103 -29.86 -10.24 -3.32
C GLN A 103 -28.97 -9.35 -2.45
N VAL A 104 -27.97 -9.94 -1.77
CA VAL A 104 -27.00 -9.18 -0.98
C VAL A 104 -25.67 -9.12 -1.74
N ARG A 105 -25.16 -7.91 -1.95
CA ARG A 105 -23.89 -7.68 -2.65
C ARG A 105 -22.89 -6.90 -1.83
N VAL A 106 -23.38 -5.98 -0.99
CA VAL A 106 -22.57 -5.15 -0.11
C VAL A 106 -23.04 -5.32 1.32
N VAL A 107 -22.10 -5.47 2.23
CA VAL A 107 -22.39 -5.48 3.68
C VAL A 107 -21.55 -4.41 4.35
N VAL A 108 -22.22 -3.62 5.16
CA VAL A 108 -21.63 -2.64 6.07
C VAL A 108 -21.70 -3.18 7.48
N LEU A 109 -20.53 -3.41 8.07
CA LEU A 109 -20.39 -3.85 9.46
C LEU A 109 -20.06 -2.64 10.32
N ASP A 110 -21.07 -2.05 10.96
CA ASP A 110 -20.89 -0.83 11.74
C ASP A 110 -20.41 -1.13 13.15
N GLU A 111 -19.48 -0.30 13.63
CA GLU A 111 -18.84 -0.44 14.96
C GLU A 111 -18.31 -1.86 15.25
N ILE A 112 -17.62 -2.44 14.28
CA ILE A 112 -17.14 -3.84 14.35
C ILE A 112 -16.29 -4.13 15.59
N SER A 113 -15.54 -3.14 16.09
CA SER A 113 -14.73 -3.26 17.32
C SER A 113 -15.54 -3.49 18.59
N ARG A 114 -16.87 -3.27 18.52
CA ARG A 114 -17.81 -3.50 19.64
C ARG A 114 -18.67 -4.75 19.46
N ALA A 115 -18.41 -5.56 18.45
CA ALA A 115 -19.11 -6.82 18.24
C ALA A 115 -18.93 -7.74 19.45
N LYS A 116 -19.99 -8.46 19.81
CA LYS A 116 -19.92 -9.49 20.86
C LYS A 116 -19.00 -10.61 20.40
N LYS A 117 -18.36 -11.31 21.34
CA LYS A 117 -17.41 -12.37 21.04
C LYS A 117 -18.00 -13.49 20.19
N GLU A 118 -19.23 -13.86 20.44
CA GLU A 118 -19.96 -14.87 19.67
C GLU A 118 -20.14 -14.40 18.21
N THR A 119 -20.61 -13.17 18.03
CA THR A 119 -20.81 -12.57 16.70
C THR A 119 -19.47 -12.38 15.96
N SER A 120 -18.39 -12.10 16.67
CA SER A 120 -17.07 -11.92 16.05
C SER A 120 -16.59 -13.19 15.32
N ASN A 121 -16.92 -14.39 15.81
CA ASN A 121 -16.54 -15.64 15.15
C ASN A 121 -17.26 -15.82 13.80
N GLU A 122 -18.56 -15.51 13.74
CA GLU A 122 -19.33 -15.57 12.49
C GLU A 122 -18.85 -14.50 11.51
N LEU A 123 -18.48 -13.31 11.99
CA LEU A 123 -17.89 -12.25 11.16
C LEU A 123 -16.55 -12.65 10.58
N LEU A 124 -15.73 -13.44 11.28
CA LEU A 124 -14.48 -13.97 10.74
C LEU A 124 -14.73 -14.82 9.49
N GLU A 125 -15.69 -15.73 9.53
CA GLU A 125 -16.08 -16.56 8.38
C GLU A 125 -16.65 -15.69 7.25
N LEU A 126 -17.55 -14.78 7.57
CA LEU A 126 -18.18 -13.88 6.61
C LEU A 126 -17.16 -13.05 5.84
N ILE A 127 -16.21 -12.42 6.53
CA ILE A 127 -15.23 -11.54 5.89
C ILE A 127 -14.27 -12.34 5.02
N GLU A 128 -13.84 -13.52 5.47
CA GLU A 128 -12.86 -14.35 4.78
C GLU A 128 -13.47 -15.11 3.59
N LYS A 129 -14.56 -15.82 3.82
CA LYS A 129 -15.14 -16.78 2.87
C LYS A 129 -16.38 -16.28 2.15
N LYS A 130 -16.98 -15.16 2.59
CA LYS A 130 -18.31 -14.70 2.14
C LYS A 130 -19.40 -15.75 2.38
N THR A 131 -19.24 -16.54 3.46
CA THR A 131 -20.20 -17.55 3.92
C THR A 131 -20.59 -17.26 5.37
N ILE A 132 -21.77 -17.71 5.77
CA ILE A 132 -22.22 -17.74 7.17
C ILE A 132 -22.73 -19.16 7.45
N TYR A 133 -22.18 -19.83 8.45
CA TYR A 133 -22.45 -21.24 8.73
C TYR A 133 -22.31 -22.14 7.50
N GLY A 134 -21.27 -21.88 6.68
CA GLY A 134 -21.03 -22.58 5.43
C GLY A 134 -21.99 -22.22 4.28
N ILE A 135 -22.98 -21.36 4.49
CA ILE A 135 -23.95 -20.94 3.47
C ILE A 135 -23.39 -19.77 2.68
N PRO A 136 -23.29 -19.86 1.33
CA PRO A 136 -22.84 -18.75 0.49
C PRO A 136 -23.81 -17.56 0.57
N THR A 137 -23.28 -16.36 0.80
CA THR A 137 -24.09 -15.14 0.96
C THR A 137 -24.32 -14.39 -0.35
N GLY A 138 -23.47 -14.56 -1.36
CA GLY A 138 -23.49 -13.77 -2.58
C GLY A 138 -22.84 -12.39 -2.45
N ILE A 139 -22.30 -12.04 -1.29
CA ILE A 139 -21.65 -10.77 -0.98
C ILE A 139 -20.38 -10.59 -1.85
N LYS A 140 -20.23 -9.41 -2.43
CA LYS A 140 -19.05 -9.00 -3.20
C LYS A 140 -18.07 -8.20 -2.37
N VAL A 141 -18.58 -7.25 -1.58
CA VAL A 141 -17.80 -6.30 -0.80
C VAL A 141 -18.30 -6.25 0.65
N ILE A 142 -17.35 -6.19 1.57
CA ILE A 142 -17.61 -5.92 2.98
C ILE A 142 -16.83 -4.66 3.37
N ILE A 143 -17.54 -3.71 3.96
CA ILE A 143 -16.99 -2.49 4.50
C ILE A 143 -17.27 -2.51 6.00
N ALA A 144 -16.22 -2.50 6.81
CA ALA A 144 -16.37 -2.35 8.25
C ALA A 144 -16.07 -0.92 8.68
N THR A 145 -16.74 -0.46 9.73
CA THR A 145 -16.40 0.80 10.38
C THR A 145 -15.90 0.55 11.79
N SER A 146 -14.92 1.34 12.21
CA SER A 146 -14.40 1.33 13.58
C SER A 146 -14.06 2.75 14.01
N ASN A 147 -14.19 3.00 15.33
CA ASN A 147 -13.65 4.21 15.93
C ASN A 147 -12.16 4.01 16.25
N PRO A 148 -11.34 5.09 16.28
CA PRO A 148 -9.96 5.00 16.71
C PRO A 148 -9.85 4.46 18.16
N ASP A 149 -8.80 3.68 18.44
CA ASP A 149 -8.56 3.09 19.78
C ASP A 149 -8.39 4.16 20.89
N THR A 150 -8.07 5.41 20.51
CA THR A 150 -7.98 6.55 21.42
C THR A 150 -9.31 7.07 21.92
N TYR A 151 -10.44 6.57 21.35
CA TYR A 151 -11.77 7.02 21.71
C TYR A 151 -12.27 6.33 22.98
N LYS A 152 -12.87 7.10 23.92
CA LYS A 152 -13.44 6.56 25.17
C LYS A 152 -14.46 5.47 24.84
N GLY A 153 -14.18 4.25 25.31
CA GLY A 153 -15.07 3.09 25.08
C GLY A 153 -14.76 2.30 23.78
N ALA A 154 -13.73 2.67 23.01
CA ALA A 154 -13.21 1.80 21.96
C ALA A 154 -12.46 0.62 22.60
N THR A 155 -12.77 -0.58 22.14
CA THR A 155 -12.03 -1.79 22.52
C THR A 155 -11.00 -2.07 21.42
N LYS A 156 -9.77 -2.43 21.80
CA LYS A 156 -8.76 -2.86 20.83
C LYS A 156 -9.35 -4.02 20.02
N MET A 157 -9.32 -3.86 18.71
CA MET A 157 -9.85 -4.88 17.79
C MET A 157 -9.07 -6.18 17.91
N ASP A 158 -9.76 -7.31 17.82
CA ASP A 158 -9.14 -8.63 17.74
C ASP A 158 -8.21 -8.68 16.51
N ALA A 159 -6.95 -9.08 16.74
CA ALA A 159 -5.96 -9.18 15.69
C ALA A 159 -6.37 -10.14 14.56
N ALA A 160 -7.09 -11.22 14.88
CA ALA A 160 -7.60 -12.17 13.89
C ALA A 160 -8.67 -11.54 13.00
N LEU A 161 -9.49 -10.64 13.54
CA LEU A 161 -10.52 -9.92 12.81
C LEU A 161 -9.85 -8.86 11.89
N LEU A 162 -8.89 -8.11 12.44
CA LEU A 162 -8.13 -7.11 11.70
C LEU A 162 -7.39 -7.72 10.51
N ASP A 163 -6.77 -8.89 10.68
CA ASP A 163 -6.04 -9.62 9.65
C ASP A 163 -6.89 -9.95 8.40
N ARG A 164 -8.20 -10.00 8.53
CA ARG A 164 -9.09 -10.34 7.39
C ARG A 164 -9.41 -9.17 6.48
N PHE A 165 -9.22 -7.96 6.94
CA PHE A 165 -9.33 -6.78 6.08
C PHE A 165 -8.03 -6.55 5.31
N VAL A 166 -8.13 -6.18 4.04
CA VAL A 166 -6.95 -5.87 3.22
C VAL A 166 -6.26 -4.61 3.71
N ALA A 167 -7.05 -3.62 4.09
CA ALA A 167 -6.54 -2.30 4.48
C ALA A 167 -7.43 -1.66 5.56
N CYS A 168 -6.83 -0.74 6.29
CA CYS A 168 -7.51 0.23 7.14
C CYS A 168 -7.35 1.62 6.52
N LEU A 169 -8.47 2.27 6.19
CA LEU A 169 -8.50 3.60 5.60
C LEU A 169 -8.89 4.62 6.68
N PRO A 170 -8.00 5.57 7.01
CA PRO A 170 -8.31 6.60 7.97
C PRO A 170 -9.25 7.63 7.34
N ILE A 171 -10.42 7.82 7.94
CA ILE A 171 -11.37 8.82 7.50
C ILE A 171 -10.92 10.19 8.02
N PRO A 172 -11.03 11.25 7.23
CA PRO A 172 -10.65 12.60 7.62
C PRO A 172 -11.29 13.01 8.95
N ASP A 173 -10.49 13.61 9.82
CA ASP A 173 -10.95 14.18 11.08
C ASP A 173 -11.20 15.69 10.90
N PHE A 174 -12.43 16.10 11.11
CA PHE A 174 -12.84 17.50 10.97
C PHE A 174 -12.55 18.33 12.22
N LYS A 175 -11.39 18.13 12.87
CA LYS A 175 -10.99 18.96 14.04
C LYS A 175 -10.74 20.42 13.69
N GLU A 176 -10.25 20.68 12.50
CA GLU A 176 -9.94 22.02 11.99
C GLU A 176 -10.77 22.28 10.73
N VAL A 177 -12.07 22.54 10.94
CA VAL A 177 -13.02 22.79 9.85
C VAL A 177 -13.02 24.26 9.51
N THR A 178 -12.79 24.62 8.25
CA THR A 178 -12.90 25.99 7.76
C THR A 178 -14.36 26.34 7.41
N SER A 179 -14.67 27.64 7.26
CA SER A 179 -15.98 28.06 6.77
C SER A 179 -16.31 27.48 5.39
N ASP A 180 -15.31 27.40 4.51
CA ASP A 180 -15.46 26.80 3.18
C ASP A 180 -15.81 25.32 3.22
N ASP A 181 -15.25 24.58 4.19
CA ASP A 181 -15.58 23.15 4.38
C ASP A 181 -17.02 22.97 4.85
N VAL A 182 -17.46 23.83 5.79
CA VAL A 182 -18.86 23.82 6.27
C VAL A 182 -19.83 24.17 5.15
N GLU A 183 -19.52 25.17 4.32
CA GLU A 183 -20.35 25.57 3.18
C GLU A 183 -20.50 24.41 2.18
N LYS A 184 -19.42 23.71 1.84
CA LYS A 184 -19.46 22.51 0.98
C LYS A 184 -20.29 21.37 1.57
N MET A 185 -20.17 21.11 2.87
CA MET A 185 -20.98 20.11 3.56
C MET A 185 -22.47 20.48 3.53
N ILE A 186 -22.82 21.74 3.75
CA ILE A 186 -24.19 22.23 3.65
C ILE A 186 -24.70 22.04 2.21
N GLN A 187 -23.91 22.41 1.22
CA GLN A 187 -24.31 22.25 -0.19
C GLN A 187 -24.58 20.77 -0.54
N ILE A 188 -23.71 19.85 -0.12
CA ILE A 188 -23.90 18.40 -0.32
C ILE A 188 -25.23 17.93 0.29
N ASN A 189 -25.56 18.37 1.51
CA ASN A 189 -26.81 18.01 2.16
C ASN A 189 -28.01 18.61 1.43
N MET A 190 -27.94 19.87 0.98
CA MET A 190 -28.98 20.52 0.21
C MET A 190 -29.24 19.79 -1.11
N ASP A 191 -28.19 19.37 -1.82
CA ASP A 191 -28.29 18.63 -3.07
C ASP A 191 -29.00 17.28 -2.86
N GLN A 192 -28.71 16.59 -1.76
CA GLN A 192 -29.37 15.32 -1.40
C GLN A 192 -30.84 15.51 -1.01
N ASP A 193 -31.15 16.60 -0.30
CA ASP A 193 -32.53 16.89 0.13
C ASP A 193 -33.42 17.37 -1.03
N THR A 194 -32.83 18.03 -2.03
CA THR A 194 -33.56 18.61 -3.17
C THR A 194 -33.77 17.63 -4.33
N ASP A 195 -32.88 16.65 -4.50
CA ASP A 195 -32.97 15.62 -5.54
C ASP A 195 -33.06 14.23 -4.90
N PRO A 196 -34.24 13.59 -4.84
CA PRO A 196 -34.40 12.24 -4.31
C PRO A 196 -33.58 11.17 -5.02
N ASP A 197 -33.21 11.39 -6.26
CA ASP A 197 -32.37 10.48 -7.05
C ASP A 197 -30.88 10.83 -7.01
N TYR A 198 -30.48 11.87 -6.26
CA TYR A 198 -29.08 12.36 -6.23
C TYR A 198 -28.06 11.26 -5.93
N VAL A 199 -28.25 10.55 -4.81
CA VAL A 199 -27.35 9.47 -4.37
C VAL A 199 -27.34 8.33 -5.40
N LYS A 200 -28.47 8.01 -6.01
CA LYS A 200 -28.59 7.00 -7.05
C LYS A 200 -27.84 7.39 -8.32
N ASN A 201 -27.93 8.66 -8.74
CA ASN A 201 -27.22 9.20 -9.90
C ASN A 201 -25.71 9.18 -9.68
N VAL A 202 -25.25 9.63 -8.52
CA VAL A 202 -23.83 9.55 -8.13
C VAL A 202 -23.36 8.09 -8.03
N GLY A 203 -24.23 7.19 -7.56
CA GLY A 203 -23.98 5.74 -7.54
C GLY A 203 -23.81 5.14 -8.93
N ALA A 204 -24.53 5.63 -9.94
CA ALA A 204 -24.35 5.20 -11.33
C ALA A 204 -22.99 5.64 -11.90
N GLU A 205 -22.55 6.87 -11.61
CA GLU A 205 -21.20 7.34 -11.98
C GLU A 205 -20.11 6.48 -11.31
N LEU A 206 -20.28 6.17 -10.02
CA LEU A 206 -19.35 5.32 -9.28
C LEU A 206 -19.31 3.90 -9.86
N ARG A 207 -20.44 3.36 -10.28
CA ARG A 207 -20.54 2.04 -10.91
C ARG A 207 -19.67 1.94 -12.16
N ASP A 208 -19.76 2.93 -13.07
CA ASP A 208 -18.93 2.96 -14.28
C ASP A 208 -17.44 2.89 -13.95
N ILE A 209 -16.99 3.67 -12.98
CA ILE A 209 -15.58 3.65 -12.51
C ILE A 209 -15.22 2.27 -11.95
N VAL A 210 -16.05 1.73 -11.06
CA VAL A 210 -15.79 0.42 -10.42
C VAL A 210 -15.74 -0.69 -11.48
N GLU A 211 -16.62 -0.71 -12.46
CA GLU A 211 -16.63 -1.69 -13.54
C GLU A 211 -15.36 -1.64 -14.39
N ARG A 212 -14.93 -0.44 -14.81
CA ARG A 212 -13.69 -0.24 -15.55
C ARG A 212 -12.47 -0.68 -14.77
N VAL A 213 -12.36 -0.26 -13.51
CA VAL A 213 -11.26 -0.65 -12.61
C VAL A 213 -11.26 -2.16 -12.35
N THR A 214 -12.45 -2.77 -12.16
CA THR A 214 -12.58 -4.23 -12.00
C THR A 214 -12.05 -5.00 -13.22
N LYS A 215 -12.38 -4.53 -14.43
CA LYS A 215 -11.87 -5.12 -15.67
C LYS A 215 -10.35 -5.01 -15.74
N LYS A 216 -9.80 -3.83 -15.48
CA LYS A 216 -8.35 -3.59 -15.46
C LYS A 216 -7.65 -4.43 -14.40
N TYR A 217 -8.19 -4.52 -13.20
CA TYR A 217 -7.65 -5.36 -12.13
C TYR A 217 -7.54 -6.82 -12.55
N LYS A 218 -8.59 -7.39 -13.14
CA LYS A 218 -8.58 -8.78 -13.63
C LYS A 218 -7.55 -9.00 -14.74
N GLU A 219 -7.40 -8.04 -15.65
CA GLU A 219 -6.38 -8.05 -16.70
C GLU A 219 -4.97 -8.11 -16.08
N LEU A 220 -4.66 -7.20 -15.14
CA LEU A 220 -3.35 -7.14 -14.50
C LEU A 220 -3.05 -8.37 -13.62
N VAL A 221 -4.05 -8.89 -12.91
CA VAL A 221 -3.88 -10.13 -12.11
C VAL A 221 -3.57 -11.33 -13.00
N SER A 222 -4.10 -11.36 -14.23
CA SER A 222 -3.88 -12.46 -15.17
C SER A 222 -2.57 -12.33 -15.97
N ASP A 223 -1.90 -11.18 -15.91
CA ASP A 223 -0.65 -10.94 -16.62
C ASP A 223 0.53 -11.60 -15.90
N PRO A 224 1.20 -12.61 -16.52
CA PRO A 224 2.32 -13.30 -15.89
C PRO A 224 3.54 -12.40 -15.62
N ASP A 225 3.73 -11.31 -16.38
CA ASP A 225 4.82 -10.36 -16.14
C ASP A 225 4.53 -9.51 -14.91
N VAL A 226 3.29 -9.04 -14.76
CA VAL A 226 2.84 -8.31 -13.56
C VAL A 226 2.96 -9.20 -12.32
N GLN A 227 2.49 -10.46 -12.41
CA GLN A 227 2.59 -11.42 -11.29
C GLN A 227 4.04 -11.63 -10.85
N ALA A 228 4.96 -11.86 -11.78
CA ALA A 228 6.37 -12.11 -11.48
C ALA A 228 7.03 -10.88 -10.84
N ARG A 229 6.75 -9.69 -11.38
CA ARG A 229 7.26 -8.40 -10.88
C ARG A 229 6.80 -8.13 -9.45
N ILE A 230 5.48 -8.17 -9.23
CA ILE A 230 4.89 -7.88 -7.91
C ILE A 230 5.30 -8.96 -6.89
N SER A 231 5.32 -10.23 -7.27
CA SER A 231 5.77 -11.32 -6.39
C SER A 231 7.23 -11.14 -5.96
N SER A 232 8.12 -10.79 -6.89
CA SER A 232 9.53 -10.52 -6.58
C SER A 232 9.69 -9.35 -5.63
N TYR A 233 8.96 -8.26 -5.86
CA TYR A 233 8.97 -7.09 -4.98
C TYR A 233 8.43 -7.42 -3.58
N VAL A 234 7.22 -8.00 -3.48
CA VAL A 234 6.56 -8.28 -2.20
C VAL A 234 7.36 -9.26 -1.35
N SER A 235 7.93 -10.32 -1.96
CA SER A 235 8.74 -11.29 -1.21
C SER A 235 9.98 -10.66 -0.57
N ASN A 236 10.68 -9.77 -1.29
CA ASN A 236 11.82 -9.04 -0.73
C ASN A 236 11.39 -8.03 0.32
N LEU A 237 10.33 -7.25 0.05
CA LEU A 237 9.79 -6.28 1.01
C LEU A 237 9.44 -6.96 2.34
N VAL A 238 8.68 -8.07 2.32
CA VAL A 238 8.25 -8.78 3.53
C VAL A 238 9.44 -9.34 4.30
N SER A 239 10.36 -10.06 3.61
CA SER A 239 11.47 -10.72 4.29
C SER A 239 12.44 -9.73 4.93
N MET A 240 12.76 -8.65 4.20
CA MET A 240 13.69 -7.63 4.70
C MET A 240 13.07 -6.75 5.79
N SER A 241 11.79 -6.37 5.65
CA SER A 241 11.10 -5.63 6.71
C SER A 241 11.06 -6.42 8.01
N LYS A 242 10.69 -7.71 7.96
CA LYS A 242 10.71 -8.56 9.16
C LYS A 242 12.09 -8.68 9.77
N ALA A 243 13.14 -8.83 8.97
CA ALA A 243 14.51 -8.90 9.46
C ALA A 243 14.95 -7.60 10.17
N LYS A 244 14.66 -6.43 9.54
CA LYS A 244 14.96 -5.12 10.13
C LYS A 244 14.12 -4.86 11.40
N TRP A 245 12.85 -5.19 11.43
CA TRP A 245 11.98 -5.02 12.60
C TRP A 245 12.48 -5.84 13.80
N ASN A 246 12.82 -7.12 13.58
CA ASN A 246 13.39 -7.96 14.63
C ASN A 246 14.74 -7.43 15.14
N ALA A 247 15.52 -6.76 14.29
CA ALA A 247 16.77 -6.11 14.69
C ALA A 247 16.55 -4.84 15.52
N ILE A 248 15.42 -4.11 15.29
CA ILE A 248 15.03 -2.95 16.10
C ILE A 248 14.53 -3.40 17.48
N SER A 249 13.53 -4.28 17.52
CA SER A 249 12.98 -4.90 18.73
C SER A 249 12.18 -6.14 18.35
N ALA A 250 12.64 -7.32 18.74
CA ALA A 250 11.94 -8.57 18.45
C ALA A 250 10.58 -8.68 19.18
N GLU A 251 10.44 -8.03 20.35
CA GLU A 251 9.22 -8.06 21.16
C GLU A 251 8.15 -7.09 20.64
N GLU A 252 8.57 -5.94 20.14
CA GLU A 252 7.67 -4.88 19.66
C GLU A 252 7.45 -4.93 18.14
N ALA A 253 8.15 -5.83 17.43
CA ALA A 253 8.07 -5.94 15.98
C ALA A 253 6.63 -6.14 15.50
N PRO A 254 6.17 -5.40 14.46
CA PRO A 254 4.84 -5.57 13.92
C PRO A 254 4.62 -7.01 13.46
N TYR A 255 3.49 -7.58 13.87
CA TYR A 255 3.11 -8.91 13.41
C TYR A 255 2.40 -8.81 12.05
N ILE A 256 3.05 -9.30 11.02
CA ILE A 256 2.46 -9.46 9.69
C ILE A 256 2.19 -10.94 9.47
N SER A 257 0.92 -11.29 9.31
CA SER A 257 0.49 -12.68 9.13
C SER A 257 0.96 -13.28 7.78
N GLY A 258 0.90 -14.59 7.68
CA GLY A 258 1.15 -15.28 6.40
C GLY A 258 0.17 -14.85 5.30
N ARG A 259 -1.09 -14.57 5.65
CA ARG A 259 -2.13 -14.08 4.73
C ARG A 259 -1.80 -12.69 4.20
N GLU A 260 -1.45 -11.76 5.08
CA GLU A 260 -1.05 -10.40 4.69
C GLU A 260 0.17 -10.42 3.77
N ALA A 261 1.18 -11.20 4.13
CA ALA A 261 2.41 -11.32 3.37
C ALA A 261 2.20 -11.98 1.99
N SER A 262 1.38 -13.03 1.90
CA SER A 262 1.26 -13.85 0.69
C SER A 262 0.04 -13.55 -0.18
N ALA A 263 -1.01 -12.93 0.36
CA ALA A 263 -2.26 -12.76 -0.36
C ALA A 263 -2.81 -11.34 -0.41
N GLN A 264 -2.65 -10.54 0.65
CA GLN A 264 -3.31 -9.23 0.71
C GLN A 264 -2.49 -8.13 0.05
N LEU A 265 -1.20 -8.01 0.37
CA LEU A 265 -0.38 -6.87 -0.08
C LEU A 265 -0.24 -6.79 -1.61
N TRP A 266 0.04 -7.91 -2.30
CA TRP A 266 0.16 -7.90 -3.75
C TRP A 266 -1.16 -7.56 -4.45
N ARG A 267 -2.29 -8.04 -3.92
CA ARG A 267 -3.63 -7.70 -4.43
C ARG A 267 -3.94 -6.22 -4.26
N ALA A 268 -3.56 -5.66 -3.12
CA ALA A 268 -3.71 -4.23 -2.85
C ALA A 268 -2.89 -3.39 -3.85
N ILE A 269 -1.63 -3.77 -4.10
CA ILE A 269 -0.79 -3.08 -5.09
C ILE A 269 -1.44 -3.11 -6.48
N ILE A 270 -1.90 -4.27 -6.93
CA ILE A 270 -2.52 -4.39 -8.26
C ILE A 270 -3.86 -3.63 -8.31
N ALA A 271 -4.65 -3.63 -7.25
CA ALA A 271 -5.92 -2.90 -7.19
C ALA A 271 -5.71 -1.38 -7.32
N LEU A 272 -4.76 -0.84 -6.55
CA LEU A 272 -4.39 0.58 -6.62
C LEU A 272 -3.81 0.97 -7.98
N ALA A 273 -2.92 0.13 -8.52
CA ALA A 273 -2.35 0.35 -9.85
C ALA A 273 -3.42 0.30 -10.95
N ALA A 274 -4.38 -0.62 -10.87
CA ALA A 274 -5.50 -0.72 -11.81
C ALA A 274 -6.32 0.58 -11.84
N TYR A 275 -6.59 1.16 -10.66
CA TYR A 275 -7.25 2.45 -10.56
C TYR A 275 -6.43 3.57 -11.21
N ASP A 276 -5.15 3.66 -10.90
CA ASP A 276 -4.27 4.70 -11.42
C ASP A 276 -4.13 4.66 -12.94
N ILE A 277 -4.01 3.46 -13.50
CA ILE A 277 -3.93 3.27 -14.95
C ILE A 277 -5.26 3.64 -15.62
N GLU A 278 -6.38 3.16 -15.07
CA GLU A 278 -7.70 3.30 -15.70
C GLU A 278 -8.31 4.69 -15.51
N VAL A 279 -8.17 5.28 -14.32
CA VAL A 279 -8.85 6.55 -13.97
C VAL A 279 -7.94 7.75 -14.22
N TYR A 280 -6.66 7.62 -13.89
CA TYR A 280 -5.71 8.72 -14.06
C TYR A 280 -4.87 8.64 -15.34
N GLY A 281 -5.01 7.55 -16.12
CA GLY A 281 -4.22 7.34 -17.35
C GLY A 281 -2.72 7.25 -17.07
N ARG A 282 -2.31 6.79 -15.88
CA ARG A 282 -0.91 6.71 -15.52
C ARG A 282 -0.18 5.63 -16.32
N GLU A 283 1.09 5.89 -16.57
CA GLU A 283 1.98 4.88 -17.11
C GLU A 283 2.08 3.71 -16.12
N PRO A 284 1.97 2.43 -16.60
CA PRO A 284 1.87 1.27 -15.71
C PRO A 284 2.99 1.15 -14.68
N THR A 285 4.25 1.43 -15.09
CA THR A 285 5.41 1.30 -14.21
C THR A 285 5.33 2.28 -13.03
N MET A 286 4.94 3.53 -13.30
CA MET A 286 4.76 4.53 -12.25
C MET A 286 3.57 4.22 -11.37
N ALA A 287 2.49 3.66 -11.96
CA ALA A 287 1.32 3.23 -11.21
C ALA A 287 1.67 2.14 -10.17
N TYR A 288 2.51 1.17 -10.52
CA TYR A 288 2.95 0.13 -9.55
C TYR A 288 3.78 0.70 -8.41
N VAL A 289 4.65 1.67 -8.69
CA VAL A 289 5.50 2.31 -7.68
C VAL A 289 4.64 3.08 -6.65
N ASP A 290 3.73 3.93 -7.13
CA ASP A 290 2.82 4.68 -6.25
C ASP A 290 1.87 3.75 -5.50
N ALA A 291 1.33 2.74 -6.18
CA ALA A 291 0.46 1.74 -5.58
C ALA A 291 1.14 0.94 -4.46
N ALA A 292 2.42 0.59 -4.63
CA ALA A 292 3.17 -0.14 -3.60
C ALA A 292 3.36 0.70 -2.33
N ARG A 293 3.71 1.98 -2.47
CA ARG A 293 3.82 2.91 -1.33
C ARG A 293 2.49 3.03 -0.57
N ASP A 294 1.39 3.23 -1.30
CA ASP A 294 0.08 3.41 -0.68
C ASP A 294 -0.46 2.09 -0.10
N ALA A 295 -0.15 0.95 -0.71
CA ALA A 295 -0.47 -0.36 -0.14
C ALA A 295 0.26 -0.57 1.20
N ILE A 296 1.55 -0.23 1.30
CA ILE A 296 2.29 -0.27 2.58
C ILE A 296 1.60 0.64 3.61
N LYS A 297 1.26 1.87 3.22
CA LYS A 297 0.56 2.83 4.10
C LYS A 297 -0.73 2.24 4.68
N TYR A 298 -1.62 1.74 3.85
CA TYR A 298 -2.96 1.33 4.29
C TYR A 298 -3.06 -0.11 4.78
N CYS A 299 -2.28 -1.02 4.19
CA CYS A 299 -2.33 -2.44 4.57
C CYS A 299 -1.45 -2.77 5.78
N TRP A 300 -0.41 -1.97 6.05
CA TRP A 300 0.52 -2.22 7.15
C TRP A 300 0.56 -1.08 8.15
N ILE A 301 1.02 0.11 7.75
CA ILE A 301 1.31 1.22 8.69
C ILE A 301 0.04 1.62 9.45
N VAL A 302 -1.00 2.01 8.74
CA VAL A 302 -2.26 2.45 9.36
C VAL A 302 -3.00 1.30 10.02
N LYS A 303 -3.07 0.14 9.33
CA LYS A 303 -3.78 -1.04 9.82
C LYS A 303 -3.26 -1.55 11.16
N HIS A 304 -1.94 -1.56 11.35
CA HIS A 304 -1.30 -2.07 12.56
C HIS A 304 -0.89 -0.97 13.55
N GLY A 305 -1.13 0.32 13.21
CA GLY A 305 -0.70 1.44 14.06
C GLY A 305 0.80 1.42 14.34
N MET A 306 1.62 1.26 13.28
CA MET A 306 3.05 1.07 13.44
C MET A 306 3.73 2.29 14.08
N ASP A 307 4.71 2.01 14.94
CA ASP A 307 5.63 3.00 15.49
C ASP A 307 6.54 3.58 14.41
N GLU A 308 6.95 4.84 14.58
CA GLU A 308 7.79 5.59 13.64
C GLU A 308 9.09 4.85 13.26
N ARG A 309 9.72 4.13 14.21
CA ARG A 309 10.94 3.33 13.96
C ARG A 309 10.71 2.23 12.92
N PHE A 310 9.56 1.57 13.01
CA PHE A 310 9.18 0.51 12.07
C PHE A 310 8.73 1.08 10.72
N ILE A 311 8.04 2.24 10.73
CA ILE A 311 7.65 2.97 9.52
C ILE A 311 8.90 3.32 8.69
N ARG A 312 9.88 4.02 9.28
CA ARG A 312 11.14 4.38 8.59
C ARG A 312 11.86 3.17 8.03
N SER A 313 11.86 2.10 8.78
CA SER A 313 12.50 0.84 8.36
C SER A 313 11.82 0.24 7.12
N VAL A 314 10.48 0.16 7.07
CA VAL A 314 9.76 -0.38 5.92
C VAL A 314 9.85 0.54 4.70
N GLU A 315 9.84 1.84 4.90
CA GLU A 315 10.04 2.82 3.83
C GLU A 315 11.43 2.71 3.20
N THR A 316 12.46 2.49 4.03
CA THR A 316 13.82 2.20 3.54
C THR A 316 13.83 0.92 2.71
N VAL A 317 13.23 -0.17 3.19
CA VAL A 317 13.13 -1.42 2.42
C VAL A 317 12.34 -1.23 1.12
N HIS A 318 11.25 -0.46 1.14
CA HIS A 318 10.49 -0.13 -0.07
C HIS A 318 11.39 0.56 -1.11
N ARG A 319 12.17 1.57 -0.72
CA ARG A 319 13.14 2.24 -1.60
C ARG A 319 14.19 1.29 -2.15
N ASP A 320 14.73 0.41 -1.31
CA ASP A 320 15.77 -0.54 -1.69
C ASP A 320 15.33 -1.55 -2.75
N PHE A 321 14.02 -1.79 -2.91
CA PHE A 321 13.47 -2.78 -3.84
C PHE A 321 12.52 -2.20 -4.90
N ILE A 322 12.32 -0.89 -4.95
CA ILE A 322 11.40 -0.22 -5.88
C ILE A 322 11.75 -0.48 -7.36
N PHE A 323 13.03 -0.67 -7.68
CA PHE A 323 13.49 -0.99 -9.02
C PHE A 323 12.87 -2.27 -9.59
N LEU A 324 12.46 -3.23 -8.73
CA LEU A 324 11.75 -4.44 -9.15
C LEU A 324 10.38 -4.14 -9.78
N LEU A 325 9.78 -3.01 -9.46
CA LEU A 325 8.49 -2.59 -9.99
C LEU A 325 8.62 -1.83 -11.33
N ARG A 326 9.82 -1.33 -11.66
CA ARG A 326 10.04 -0.45 -12.81
C ARG A 326 10.31 -1.19 -14.12
N SER A 327 10.79 -2.42 -14.08
CA SER A 327 11.16 -3.18 -15.27
C SER A 327 10.24 -4.38 -15.49
N THR A 328 10.11 -4.82 -16.76
CA THR A 328 9.39 -6.08 -17.05
C THR A 328 10.19 -7.26 -16.51
N ALA A 329 9.54 -8.17 -15.79
CA ALA A 329 10.23 -9.29 -15.13
C ALA A 329 10.88 -10.27 -16.14
N LYS A 330 10.32 -10.37 -17.35
CA LYS A 330 10.80 -11.27 -18.41
C LYS A 330 11.93 -10.66 -19.25
N GLY A 331 12.07 -9.35 -19.26
CA GLY A 331 13.12 -8.65 -20.01
C GLY A 331 14.50 -8.83 -19.39
N PRO A 332 15.60 -8.48 -20.14
CA PRO A 332 16.94 -8.51 -19.59
C PRO A 332 17.08 -7.67 -18.32
N ALA A 333 16.54 -6.46 -18.29
CA ALA A 333 16.53 -5.58 -17.11
C ALA A 333 15.85 -6.23 -15.89
N GLY A 334 14.69 -6.89 -16.07
CA GLY A 334 14.00 -7.58 -14.98
C GLY A 334 14.78 -8.79 -14.43
N LYS A 335 15.49 -9.51 -15.28
CA LYS A 335 16.40 -10.60 -14.84
C LYS A 335 17.54 -10.05 -14.01
N ILE A 336 18.14 -8.94 -14.44
CA ILE A 336 19.19 -8.23 -13.70
C ILE A 336 18.65 -7.75 -12.36
N ALA A 337 17.49 -7.08 -12.34
CA ALA A 337 16.82 -6.64 -11.12
C ALA A 337 16.59 -7.79 -10.12
N THR A 338 16.04 -8.89 -10.60
CA THR A 338 15.77 -10.07 -9.76
C THR A 338 17.06 -10.69 -9.20
N ALA A 339 18.12 -10.75 -10.01
CA ALA A 339 19.42 -11.26 -9.57
C ALA A 339 20.08 -10.33 -8.53
N TYR A 340 20.00 -9.00 -8.77
CA TYR A 340 20.49 -8.01 -7.80
C TYR A 340 19.72 -8.08 -6.48
N ALA A 341 18.40 -8.22 -6.51
CA ALA A 341 17.58 -8.34 -5.30
C ALA A 341 17.96 -9.54 -4.41
N LYS A 342 18.48 -10.61 -5.01
CA LYS A 342 18.99 -11.78 -4.27
C LYS A 342 20.34 -11.54 -3.61
N SER A 343 21.04 -10.49 -3.98
CA SER A 343 22.35 -10.12 -3.43
C SER A 343 22.17 -9.31 -2.14
N MET A 344 21.99 -10.01 -1.01
CA MET A 344 21.53 -9.39 0.25
C MET A 344 22.65 -8.75 1.08
N THR A 345 23.91 -9.15 0.90
CA THR A 345 25.03 -8.62 1.67
C THR A 345 25.82 -7.58 0.84
N PRO A 346 26.57 -6.67 1.50
CA PRO A 346 27.43 -5.71 0.79
C PRO A 346 28.37 -6.39 -0.23
N VAL A 347 29.00 -7.49 0.19
CA VAL A 347 29.91 -8.26 -0.65
C VAL A 347 29.20 -8.89 -1.83
N ALA A 348 28.02 -9.46 -1.63
CA ALA A 348 27.23 -10.06 -2.71
C ALA A 348 26.78 -9.00 -3.72
N LYS A 349 26.35 -7.81 -3.27
CA LYS A 349 26.01 -6.69 -4.16
C LYS A 349 27.21 -6.18 -4.97
N LEU A 350 28.38 -6.04 -4.35
CA LEU A 350 29.60 -5.64 -5.03
C LEU A 350 30.03 -6.68 -6.07
N ASN A 351 30.01 -7.96 -5.72
CA ASN A 351 30.28 -9.05 -6.67
C ASN A 351 29.29 -9.03 -7.84
N PHE A 352 28.02 -8.78 -7.57
CA PHE A 352 26.98 -8.66 -8.60
C PHE A 352 27.32 -7.53 -9.60
N TRP A 353 27.65 -6.35 -9.11
CA TRP A 353 28.05 -5.21 -9.95
C TRP A 353 29.27 -5.55 -10.82
N GLU A 354 30.30 -6.16 -10.24
CA GLU A 354 31.53 -6.51 -10.96
C GLU A 354 31.29 -7.55 -12.06
N GLN A 355 30.36 -8.48 -11.83
CA GLN A 355 30.05 -9.57 -12.78
C GLN A 355 29.09 -9.13 -13.89
N HIS A 356 28.20 -8.19 -13.63
CA HIS A 356 27.10 -7.83 -14.54
C HIS A 356 27.16 -6.40 -15.05
N LEU A 357 28.30 -5.72 -14.93
CA LEU A 357 28.44 -4.29 -15.26
C LEU A 357 28.04 -3.97 -16.70
N ASP A 358 28.48 -4.79 -17.66
CA ASP A 358 28.19 -4.62 -19.08
C ASP A 358 26.71 -4.84 -19.40
N ASP A 359 26.11 -5.86 -18.79
CA ASP A 359 24.66 -6.15 -18.95
C ASP A 359 23.80 -5.05 -18.33
N ILE A 360 24.19 -4.53 -17.17
CA ILE A 360 23.50 -3.42 -16.49
C ILE A 360 23.54 -2.19 -17.40
N THR A 361 24.71 -1.85 -17.94
CA THR A 361 24.87 -0.69 -18.83
C THR A 361 24.04 -0.80 -20.11
N LYS A 362 23.89 -2.01 -20.62
CA LYS A 362 23.19 -2.27 -21.89
C LYS A 362 21.66 -2.32 -21.73
N HIS A 363 21.17 -2.80 -20.62
CA HIS A 363 19.77 -3.18 -20.48
C HIS A 363 18.99 -2.40 -19.41
N CYS A 364 19.66 -1.75 -18.46
CA CYS A 364 19.00 -0.97 -17.41
C CYS A 364 18.99 0.52 -17.77
N ASP A 365 17.90 1.19 -17.46
CA ASP A 365 17.83 2.65 -17.55
C ASP A 365 18.55 3.33 -16.38
N ASN A 366 18.78 4.63 -16.52
CA ASN A 366 19.52 5.41 -15.54
C ASN A 366 18.87 5.42 -14.15
N ILE A 367 17.54 5.40 -14.09
CA ILE A 367 16.78 5.41 -12.83
C ILE A 367 17.02 4.10 -12.09
N MET A 368 16.90 2.96 -12.79
CA MET A 368 17.13 1.64 -12.23
C MET A 368 18.59 1.48 -11.76
N ILE A 369 19.56 1.95 -12.55
CA ILE A 369 20.98 1.94 -12.18
C ILE A 369 21.19 2.75 -10.89
N THR A 370 20.58 3.93 -10.78
CA THR A 370 20.68 4.81 -9.60
C THR A 370 20.06 4.14 -8.37
N GLU A 371 18.89 3.54 -8.50
CA GLU A 371 18.20 2.83 -7.41
C GLU A 371 19.03 1.62 -6.92
N MET A 372 19.55 0.80 -7.83
CA MET A 372 20.44 -0.31 -7.48
C MET A 372 21.74 0.15 -6.81
N MET A 373 22.32 1.24 -7.27
CA MET A 373 23.54 1.81 -6.66
C MET A 373 23.25 2.35 -5.28
N SER A 374 22.16 3.08 -5.09
CA SER A 374 21.67 3.57 -3.79
C SER A 374 21.45 2.41 -2.80
N GLY A 375 20.79 1.32 -3.23
CA GLY A 375 20.62 0.12 -2.42
C GLY A 375 21.94 -0.59 -2.08
N THR A 376 22.99 -0.45 -2.90
CA THR A 376 24.32 -0.97 -2.59
C THR A 376 25.02 -0.11 -1.54
N ILE A 377 24.92 1.21 -1.69
CA ILE A 377 25.45 2.19 -0.71
C ILE A 377 24.77 1.96 0.65
N GLY A 378 23.43 1.90 0.68
CA GLY A 378 22.67 1.62 1.91
C GLY A 378 23.11 0.31 2.58
N ALA A 379 23.29 -0.77 1.81
CA ALA A 379 23.76 -2.05 2.35
C ALA A 379 25.18 -1.95 2.97
N ILE A 380 26.05 -1.13 2.42
CA ILE A 380 27.39 -0.90 2.97
C ILE A 380 27.32 -0.08 4.25
N GLU A 381 26.55 1.00 4.26
CA GLU A 381 26.46 1.94 5.38
C GLU A 381 25.68 1.39 6.56
N GLU A 382 24.60 0.67 6.31
CA GLU A 382 23.74 0.08 7.35
C GLU A 382 24.21 -1.30 7.83
N TYR A 383 25.30 -1.85 7.26
CA TYR A 383 25.79 -3.15 7.69
C TYR A 383 26.23 -3.11 9.15
N ALA A 384 25.54 -3.88 9.99
CA ALA A 384 25.89 -4.05 11.39
C ALA A 384 26.51 -5.44 11.62
N PRO A 385 27.72 -5.53 12.17
CA PRO A 385 28.35 -6.82 12.45
C PRO A 385 27.65 -7.53 13.60
N VAL A 386 27.24 -8.78 13.39
CA VAL A 386 26.49 -9.58 14.37
C VAL A 386 27.44 -10.26 15.38
N THR A 387 28.63 -10.68 14.96
CA THR A 387 29.57 -11.42 15.77
C THR A 387 30.76 -10.58 16.21
N ALA A 388 31.41 -10.95 17.34
CA ALA A 388 32.62 -10.28 17.85
C ALA A 388 33.76 -10.29 16.84
N GLY A 389 33.93 -11.37 16.06
CA GLY A 389 34.94 -11.46 15.00
C GLY A 389 34.65 -10.53 13.82
N GLN A 390 33.38 -10.34 13.47
CA GLN A 390 32.97 -9.37 12.46
C GLN A 390 33.19 -7.92 12.92
N LYS A 391 32.98 -7.63 14.23
CA LYS A 391 33.23 -6.30 14.81
C LYS A 391 34.69 -5.90 14.70
N ALA A 392 35.63 -6.82 14.90
CA ALA A 392 37.07 -6.55 14.88
C ALA A 392 37.60 -6.07 13.53
N ASN A 393 36.98 -6.50 12.42
CA ASN A 393 37.37 -6.13 11.04
C ASN A 393 36.41 -5.15 10.36
N TYR A 394 35.34 -4.76 11.03
CA TYR A 394 34.20 -4.03 10.42
C TYR A 394 34.63 -2.77 9.69
N GLU A 395 35.38 -1.88 10.32
CA GLU A 395 35.80 -0.62 9.70
C GLU A 395 36.73 -0.84 8.50
N LYS A 396 37.62 -1.82 8.58
CA LYS A 396 38.52 -2.18 7.48
C LYS A 396 37.74 -2.77 6.30
N ASP A 397 36.79 -3.66 6.58
CA ASP A 397 35.94 -4.28 5.56
C ASP A 397 35.05 -3.23 4.88
N LYS A 398 34.44 -2.34 5.67
CA LYS A 398 33.63 -1.23 5.16
C LYS A 398 34.41 -0.31 4.25
N LEU A 399 35.64 0.05 4.62
CA LEU A 399 36.54 0.85 3.79
C LEU A 399 36.90 0.11 2.49
N GLY A 400 37.17 -1.19 2.56
CA GLY A 400 37.44 -2.03 1.38
C GLY A 400 36.25 -2.10 0.43
N TRP A 401 35.01 -2.21 0.96
CA TRP A 401 33.77 -2.21 0.14
C TRP A 401 33.53 -0.87 -0.55
N ARG A 402 33.76 0.24 0.15
CA ARG A 402 33.68 1.59 -0.44
C ARG A 402 34.68 1.78 -1.59
N ALA A 403 35.92 1.32 -1.41
CA ALA A 403 36.93 1.37 -2.44
C ALA A 403 36.56 0.53 -3.68
N ARG A 404 35.97 -0.66 -3.50
CA ARG A 404 35.45 -1.49 -4.58
C ARG A 404 34.31 -0.77 -5.33
N LEU A 405 33.33 -0.22 -4.60
CA LEU A 405 32.21 0.50 -5.20
C LEU A 405 32.67 1.70 -6.01
N TYR A 406 33.67 2.45 -5.52
CA TYR A 406 34.32 3.54 -6.28
C TYR A 406 34.98 3.02 -7.54
N GLY A 407 35.68 1.89 -7.49
CA GLY A 407 36.29 1.25 -8.66
C GLY A 407 35.24 0.84 -9.72
N ILE A 408 34.11 0.33 -9.29
CA ILE A 408 32.96 -0.02 -10.16
C ILE A 408 32.40 1.25 -10.82
N SER A 409 32.18 2.32 -10.07
CA SER A 409 31.62 3.56 -10.59
C SER A 409 32.51 4.20 -11.65
N LYS A 410 33.84 4.15 -11.47
CA LYS A 410 34.79 4.64 -12.48
C LYS A 410 34.81 3.85 -13.79
N LYS A 411 34.55 2.56 -13.74
CA LYS A 411 34.51 1.69 -14.92
C LYS A 411 33.21 1.83 -15.71
N HIS A 412 32.15 2.27 -15.09
CA HIS A 412 30.85 2.35 -15.72
C HIS A 412 30.71 3.63 -16.53
N LYS A 413 30.41 3.50 -17.84
CA LYS A 413 30.27 4.67 -18.76
C LYS A 413 29.25 5.69 -18.27
N TYR A 414 28.17 5.25 -17.62
CA TYR A 414 27.15 6.11 -17.03
C TYR A 414 27.76 7.03 -15.97
N PHE A 415 28.57 6.50 -15.06
CA PHE A 415 29.22 7.29 -14.02
C PHE A 415 30.46 8.05 -14.54
N ALA A 416 31.12 7.54 -15.54
CA ALA A 416 32.30 8.20 -16.15
C ALA A 416 31.91 9.36 -17.07
N ASN A 417 30.83 9.23 -17.85
CA ASN A 417 30.33 10.27 -18.75
C ASN A 417 29.45 11.30 -18.02
N THR A 418 29.08 11.07 -16.76
CA THR A 418 28.26 11.97 -15.96
C THR A 418 29.07 12.96 -15.13
N ALA A 419 30.42 13.04 -15.33
CA ALA A 419 31.18 14.17 -14.81
C ALA A 419 30.58 15.52 -15.23
N ASP A 420 29.83 15.56 -16.34
CA ASP A 420 29.09 16.72 -16.83
C ASP A 420 27.62 16.73 -16.44
N SER A 421 27.07 15.67 -15.83
CA SER A 421 25.68 15.63 -15.30
C SER A 421 25.65 15.79 -13.79
N LEU A 422 24.64 16.50 -13.29
CA LEU A 422 24.49 16.76 -11.85
C LEU A 422 24.33 15.45 -11.05
N GLU A 423 23.65 14.46 -11.64
CA GLU A 423 23.43 13.15 -11.02
C GLU A 423 24.72 12.33 -10.88
N GLY A 424 25.57 12.34 -11.92
CA GLY A 424 26.85 11.64 -11.89
C GLY A 424 27.84 12.29 -10.94
N GLN A 425 27.85 13.63 -10.91
CA GLN A 425 28.64 14.37 -9.92
C GLN A 425 28.21 14.05 -8.51
N LEU A 426 26.89 13.99 -8.22
CA LEU A 426 26.35 13.61 -6.92
C LEU A 426 26.71 12.17 -6.55
N ILE A 427 26.56 11.20 -7.45
CA ILE A 427 26.93 9.81 -7.20
C ILE A 427 28.44 9.67 -6.98
N CYS A 428 29.26 10.34 -7.79
CA CYS A 428 30.70 10.36 -7.61
C CYS A 428 31.12 11.01 -6.29
N GLN A 429 30.42 12.08 -5.86
CA GLN A 429 30.66 12.76 -4.60
C GLN A 429 30.17 11.93 -3.39
N LEU A 430 29.04 11.24 -3.51
CA LEU A 430 28.57 10.29 -2.51
C LEU A 430 29.60 9.17 -2.28
N ILE A 431 30.09 8.57 -3.36
CA ILE A 431 31.10 7.52 -3.29
C ILE A 431 32.44 8.09 -2.79
N ALA A 432 32.81 9.31 -3.19
CA ALA A 432 34.00 10.01 -2.70
C ALA A 432 33.85 10.49 -1.24
N GLY A 433 32.66 10.96 -0.84
CA GLY A 433 32.32 11.30 0.54
C GLY A 433 32.41 10.12 1.50
N MET A 434 32.09 8.93 1.03
CA MET A 434 32.30 7.67 1.75
C MET A 434 33.80 7.39 2.01
N ASN A 435 34.70 7.93 1.18
CA ASN A 435 36.16 7.86 1.38
C ASN A 435 36.75 9.06 2.13
N ALA A 436 35.95 10.11 2.36
CA ALA A 436 36.47 11.44 2.75
C ALA A 436 36.85 11.59 4.23
N ASN A 437 36.71 10.56 5.06
CA ASN A 437 37.40 10.55 6.36
C ASN A 437 38.95 10.49 6.23
N SER A 438 39.46 10.41 5.01
CA SER A 438 40.90 10.43 4.69
C SER A 438 41.36 11.48 3.66
N PHE A 439 40.45 12.28 3.08
CA PHE A 439 40.82 13.32 2.09
C PHE A 439 40.13 14.64 2.38
N SER A 440 40.90 15.72 2.56
CA SER A 440 40.41 17.09 2.66
C SER A 440 39.76 17.51 1.34
N LEU A 441 38.45 17.72 1.33
CA LEU A 441 37.72 18.36 0.23
C LEU A 441 38.17 19.83 0.15
N ARG A 442 38.88 20.19 -0.90
CA ARG A 442 39.43 21.55 -1.16
C ARG A 442 38.58 22.42 -2.06
N ASP A 443 37.31 22.10 -2.30
CA ASP A 443 36.46 22.96 -3.12
C ASP A 443 35.20 23.45 -2.39
N GLU A 444 35.16 24.75 -2.18
CA GLU A 444 34.28 25.54 -1.34
C GLU A 444 32.77 25.64 -1.72
N PRO A 445 32.31 25.51 -2.98
CA PRO A 445 30.89 25.77 -3.27
C PRO A 445 29.93 24.73 -2.73
N PHE A 446 30.39 23.54 -2.38
CA PHE A 446 29.55 22.44 -1.88
C PHE A 446 29.55 22.27 -0.37
N LYS A 447 30.46 22.92 0.35
CA LYS A 447 30.46 22.90 1.83
C LYS A 447 29.24 23.55 2.47
N SER A 448 28.60 24.49 1.78
CA SER A 448 27.38 25.18 2.28
C SER A 448 26.10 24.37 2.06
N ALA A 449 26.10 23.41 1.09
CA ALA A 449 24.97 22.52 0.82
C ALA A 449 25.04 21.20 1.59
N LEU A 450 26.22 20.87 2.10
CA LEU A 450 26.52 19.62 2.81
C LEU A 450 27.03 19.95 4.22
N SER A 451 26.21 20.62 5.04
CA SER A 451 26.47 20.62 6.47
C SER A 451 26.41 19.18 6.97
N THR A 452 27.40 18.77 7.75
CA THR A 452 27.64 17.40 8.22
C THR A 452 26.48 16.77 9.01
N ASP A 453 25.43 17.53 9.34
CA ASP A 453 24.25 17.08 10.07
C ASP A 453 23.09 16.64 9.16
N VAL A 454 23.22 16.70 7.82
CA VAL A 454 22.14 16.47 6.84
C VAL A 454 22.33 15.16 6.07
N LEU A 455 23.48 14.49 6.16
CA LEU A 455 23.79 13.28 5.39
C LEU A 455 23.49 12.00 6.17
N ASP A 456 22.23 11.84 6.57
CA ASP A 456 21.67 10.52 6.82
C ASP A 456 21.38 9.84 5.47
N SER A 457 21.67 8.55 5.34
CA SER A 457 21.48 7.74 4.12
C SER A 457 20.05 7.84 3.54
N SER A 458 19.06 8.19 4.37
CA SER A 458 17.68 8.47 3.97
C SER A 458 17.53 9.75 3.13
N ASN A 459 18.24 10.81 3.48
CA ASN A 459 18.16 12.11 2.80
C ASN A 459 18.84 12.13 1.44
N ILE A 460 19.84 11.29 1.24
CA ILE A 460 20.58 11.18 -0.02
C ILE A 460 19.72 10.58 -1.13
N THR A 461 18.92 9.56 -0.79
CA THR A 461 18.03 8.91 -1.76
C THR A 461 16.89 9.84 -2.15
N ASP A 462 16.34 10.60 -1.21
CA ASP A 462 15.29 11.58 -1.48
C ASP A 462 15.80 12.73 -2.36
N LEU A 463 17.03 13.19 -2.13
CA LEU A 463 17.68 14.21 -2.95
C LEU A 463 17.94 13.73 -4.39
N LEU A 464 18.38 12.48 -4.55
CA LEU A 464 18.59 11.87 -5.87
C LEU A 464 17.28 11.66 -6.63
N VAL A 465 16.21 11.26 -5.94
CA VAL A 465 14.86 11.11 -6.52
C VAL A 465 14.27 12.47 -6.90
N GLU A 466 14.42 13.50 -6.08
CA GLU A 466 13.99 14.86 -6.41
C GLU A 466 14.71 15.44 -7.63
N LEU A 467 16.03 15.30 -7.69
CA LEU A 467 16.84 15.81 -8.80
C LEU A 467 16.57 15.09 -10.12
N THR A 468 16.28 13.78 -10.08
CA THR A 468 15.90 13.03 -11.29
C THR A 468 14.48 13.35 -11.74
N SER A 469 13.54 13.62 -10.81
CA SER A 469 12.15 13.98 -11.14
C SER A 469 12.01 15.37 -11.77
N ASP A 470 12.80 16.33 -11.36
CA ASP A 470 12.77 17.70 -11.90
C ASP A 470 13.34 17.82 -13.30
N LYS A 471 14.31 16.98 -13.67
CA LYS A 471 14.84 16.95 -15.05
C LYS A 471 13.90 16.32 -16.05
N VAL A 472 13.14 15.30 -15.67
CA VAL A 472 12.12 14.69 -16.54
C VAL A 472 11.02 15.71 -16.89
N LYS A 473 10.74 16.69 -16.01
CA LYS A 473 9.80 17.78 -16.30
C LYS A 473 10.37 18.83 -17.27
N LYS A 474 11.68 19.06 -17.27
CA LYS A 474 12.33 20.07 -18.13
C LYS A 474 12.64 19.57 -19.55
N THR A 475 12.61 18.27 -19.81
CA THR A 475 12.85 17.68 -21.14
C THR A 475 11.55 17.47 -21.94
N ARG A 476 10.39 17.91 -21.41
CA ARG A 476 9.07 17.84 -22.07
C ARG A 476 8.46 19.22 -22.33
N ILE A 477 9.30 20.26 -22.52
CA ILE A 477 8.88 21.56 -23.09
C ILE A 477 9.57 21.73 -24.44
#